data_4f553d125cbc439698bab94eb1be98d9
#
_entry.id   4f553d125cbc439698bab94eb1be98d9
#
_cell.length_a   1.000
_cell.length_b   1.000
_cell.length_c   1.000
_cell.angle_alpha   90.00
_cell.angle_beta   90.00
_cell.angle_gamma   90.00
#
_symmetry.space_group_name_H-M   'P 1'
#
loop_
_entity.id
_entity.type
_entity.pdbx_description
1 polymer ?
#
loop_
_entity_poly.entity_id
_entity_poly.type
_entity_poly.pdbx_seq_one_letter_code
_entity_poly.pdbx_strand_id
1 'polypeptide(L)'
;MRGIASSLNKIDVGWVGLSAICLGVMVAFPAWETIPFHVIWISLTLLYGFRVWSVPATSAVLAAVCLGTGASILSDAFAGLQLWGELFEVPLMSAMFVAMVWHARRRKQAMDTVASLADERAQLLAQQERLLQNVSHELRTPVTIARGHLELLQRDLGDRPQLDVAFDELSRIEQIVDRLLLLARAERSDFLQLGQVRLVPFLEETFMRWAEVAPRGWHLGQIVDVAVTADETWLRAALDALIENAVQYTDDYARIELSARGESHDVVIAVADEGQGIDPAALSQIFERFARSDMSRTRREGGAGLGLAIVDAIARAHGGSVTAAARPVGSLFELRLPLEQARMGETAQPAEDGVVVDADPASIAV
;
A
#
# COMPACT_ATOMS: atom_id res chain seq x y z
N MET A 1 11.31 44.24 6.06
CA MET A 1 12.41 44.06 5.09
C MET A 1 13.44 42.98 5.48
N ARG A 2 13.08 41.95 6.31
CA ARG A 2 14.02 40.90 6.76
C ARG A 2 13.77 39.51 6.16
N GLY A 3 12.99 39.38 5.06
CA GLY A 3 12.57 38.09 4.50
C GLY A 3 13.20 37.69 3.15
N ILE A 4 13.99 38.51 2.50
CA ILE A 4 14.48 38.24 1.15
C ILE A 4 15.93 37.69 1.14
N ALA A 5 16.69 37.89 2.20
CA ALA A 5 18.14 37.62 2.21
C ALA A 5 18.56 36.19 2.62
N SER A 6 17.64 35.27 2.95
CA SER A 6 18.01 33.98 3.55
C SER A 6 17.94 32.76 2.64
N SER A 7 17.80 32.90 1.31
CA SER A 7 17.73 31.72 0.43
C SER A 7 18.31 31.88 -0.98
N LEU A 8 19.29 32.80 -1.19
CA LEU A 8 20.06 32.77 -2.43
C LEU A 8 20.94 31.50 -2.42
N ASN A 9 20.52 30.49 -3.15
CA ASN A 9 21.29 29.26 -3.32
C ASN A 9 22.43 29.54 -4.30
N LYS A 10 23.53 28.78 -4.22
CA LYS A 10 24.68 28.86 -5.14
C LYS A 10 24.26 28.84 -6.62
N ILE A 11 23.16 28.15 -6.94
CA ILE A 11 22.59 28.04 -8.29
C ILE A 11 22.00 29.41 -8.74
N ASP A 12 21.25 30.11 -7.85
CA ASP A 12 20.68 31.45 -8.19
C ASP A 12 21.78 32.47 -8.44
N VAL A 13 22.84 32.45 -7.61
CA VAL A 13 24.01 33.32 -7.78
C VAL A 13 24.76 33.01 -9.08
N GLY A 14 24.93 31.71 -9.39
CA GLY A 14 25.53 31.28 -10.65
C GLY A 14 24.74 31.75 -11.87
N TRP A 15 23.41 31.66 -11.82
CA TRP A 15 22.52 32.11 -12.89
C TRP A 15 22.59 33.65 -13.08
N VAL A 16 22.63 34.43 -12.01
CA VAL A 16 22.79 35.89 -12.07
C VAL A 16 24.13 36.25 -12.73
N GLY A 17 25.22 35.53 -12.36
CA GLY A 17 26.51 35.71 -12.99
C GLY A 17 26.52 35.42 -14.49
N LEU A 18 25.91 34.27 -14.89
CA LEU A 18 25.74 33.91 -16.30
C LEU A 18 24.93 34.95 -17.07
N SER A 19 23.81 35.40 -16.50
CA SER A 19 22.95 36.43 -17.13
C SER A 19 23.68 37.78 -17.29
N ALA A 20 24.49 38.18 -16.31
CA ALA A 20 25.31 39.40 -16.41
C ALA A 20 26.38 39.27 -17.50
N ILE A 21 27.04 38.13 -17.64
CA ILE A 21 28.00 37.88 -18.71
C ILE A 21 27.30 37.95 -20.08
N CYS A 22 26.15 37.24 -20.23
CA CYS A 22 25.39 37.28 -21.47
C CYS A 22 24.95 38.70 -21.85
N LEU A 23 24.47 39.47 -20.89
CA LEU A 23 24.09 40.89 -21.13
C LEU A 23 25.31 41.74 -21.56
N GLY A 24 26.48 41.53 -20.93
CA GLY A 24 27.72 42.16 -21.33
C GLY A 24 28.14 41.84 -22.77
N VAL A 25 27.95 40.57 -23.19
CA VAL A 25 28.20 40.12 -24.57
C VAL A 25 27.25 40.80 -25.56
N MET A 26 25.94 40.91 -25.22
CA MET A 26 24.95 41.59 -26.05
C MET A 26 25.36 43.03 -26.32
N VAL A 27 25.76 43.78 -25.28
CA VAL A 27 26.17 45.17 -25.41
C VAL A 27 27.50 45.34 -26.19
N ALA A 28 28.46 44.42 -26.00
CA ALA A 28 29.79 44.52 -26.63
C ALA A 28 29.81 44.03 -28.09
N PHE A 29 28.91 43.12 -28.46
CA PHE A 29 28.91 42.46 -29.78
C PHE A 29 27.47 42.39 -30.36
N PRO A 30 26.91 43.48 -30.87
CA PRO A 30 25.52 43.54 -31.38
C PRO A 30 25.21 42.48 -32.43
N ALA A 31 26.16 42.11 -33.28
CA ALA A 31 25.99 41.06 -34.30
C ALA A 31 25.77 39.64 -33.74
N TRP A 32 26.04 39.43 -32.46
CA TRP A 32 25.93 38.14 -31.75
C TRP A 32 24.83 38.13 -30.67
N GLU A 33 24.01 39.19 -30.61
CA GLU A 33 23.03 39.43 -29.54
C GLU A 33 22.00 38.29 -29.37
N THR A 34 21.56 37.67 -30.44
CA THR A 34 20.52 36.64 -30.43
C THR A 34 20.85 35.42 -29.54
N ILE A 35 22.11 34.96 -29.54
CA ILE A 35 22.52 33.79 -28.77
C ILE A 35 22.46 34.07 -27.25
N PRO A 36 23.15 35.10 -26.71
CA PRO A 36 23.09 35.41 -25.27
C PRO A 36 21.68 35.76 -24.80
N PHE A 37 20.86 36.44 -25.62
CA PHE A 37 19.45 36.72 -25.35
C PHE A 37 18.69 35.42 -25.04
N HIS A 38 18.73 34.44 -25.95
CA HIS A 38 18.05 33.18 -25.76
C HIS A 38 18.62 32.37 -24.58
N VAL A 39 19.93 32.42 -24.32
CA VAL A 39 20.55 31.77 -23.17
C VAL A 39 19.99 32.31 -21.86
N ILE A 40 19.81 33.61 -21.71
CA ILE A 40 19.21 34.24 -20.53
C ILE A 40 17.78 33.71 -20.32
N TRP A 41 16.93 33.77 -21.34
CA TRP A 41 15.51 33.42 -21.24
C TRP A 41 15.27 31.92 -21.05
N ILE A 42 16.01 31.08 -21.78
CA ILE A 42 15.88 29.59 -21.64
C ILE A 42 16.37 29.15 -20.26
N SER A 43 17.54 29.66 -19.82
CA SER A 43 18.08 29.31 -18.52
C SER A 43 17.22 29.81 -17.36
N LEU A 44 16.59 30.98 -17.46
CA LEU A 44 15.60 31.50 -16.51
C LEU A 44 14.38 30.56 -16.43
N THR A 45 13.87 30.16 -17.60
CA THR A 45 12.70 29.27 -17.68
C THR A 45 12.99 27.91 -17.07
N LEU A 46 14.15 27.31 -17.38
CA LEU A 46 14.59 26.06 -16.80
C LEU A 46 14.77 26.16 -15.28
N LEU A 47 15.47 27.20 -14.81
CA LEU A 47 15.72 27.40 -13.39
C LEU A 47 14.40 27.51 -12.60
N TYR A 48 13.43 28.25 -13.12
CA TYR A 48 12.11 28.36 -12.48
C TYR A 48 11.32 27.03 -12.51
N GLY A 49 11.45 26.23 -13.55
CA GLY A 49 10.83 24.91 -13.65
C GLY A 49 11.24 23.96 -12.52
N PHE A 50 12.49 24.06 -12.07
CA PHE A 50 13.01 23.29 -10.94
C PHE A 50 12.78 23.96 -9.58
N ARG A 51 12.66 25.28 -9.55
CA ARG A 51 12.58 26.04 -8.31
C ARG A 51 11.59 27.21 -8.39
N VAL A 52 10.42 27.01 -7.80
CA VAL A 52 9.37 28.04 -7.76
C VAL A 52 9.72 29.11 -6.73
N TRP A 53 10.03 30.34 -7.19
CA TRP A 53 10.28 31.50 -6.33
C TRP A 53 8.99 32.16 -5.83
N SER A 54 9.10 32.99 -4.80
CA SER A 54 8.00 33.88 -4.37
C SER A 54 7.54 34.82 -5.47
N VAL A 55 6.28 35.25 -5.43
CA VAL A 55 5.72 36.17 -6.43
C VAL A 55 6.60 37.42 -6.60
N PRO A 56 6.98 38.14 -5.51
CA PRO A 56 7.77 39.36 -5.64
C PRO A 56 9.16 39.10 -6.24
N ALA A 57 9.81 37.97 -5.86
CA ALA A 57 11.12 37.64 -6.44
C ALA A 57 11.00 37.30 -7.92
N THR A 58 9.98 36.51 -8.33
CA THR A 58 9.73 36.22 -9.75
C THR A 58 9.49 37.48 -10.58
N SER A 59 8.66 38.39 -10.06
CA SER A 59 8.36 39.67 -10.75
C SER A 59 9.57 40.56 -10.86
N ALA A 60 10.41 40.66 -9.81
CA ALA A 60 11.62 41.44 -9.82
C ALA A 60 12.65 40.92 -10.84
N VAL A 61 12.85 39.60 -10.88
CA VAL A 61 13.76 38.94 -11.85
C VAL A 61 13.24 39.12 -13.28
N LEU A 62 11.96 38.90 -13.53
CA LEU A 62 11.35 39.11 -14.84
C LEU A 62 11.54 40.57 -15.30
N ALA A 63 11.24 41.55 -14.44
CA ALA A 63 11.40 42.96 -14.75
C ALA A 63 12.87 43.29 -15.07
N ALA A 64 13.83 42.78 -14.28
CA ALA A 64 15.25 43.00 -14.53
C ALA A 64 15.71 42.43 -15.87
N VAL A 65 15.26 41.20 -16.21
CA VAL A 65 15.59 40.56 -17.50
C VAL A 65 14.93 41.30 -18.66
N CYS A 66 13.66 41.70 -18.57
CA CYS A 66 12.98 42.47 -19.61
C CYS A 66 13.64 43.84 -19.84
N LEU A 67 13.98 44.54 -18.76
CA LEU A 67 14.64 45.83 -18.86
C LEU A 67 16.06 45.74 -19.45
N GLY A 68 16.85 44.77 -19.00
CA GLY A 68 18.20 44.55 -19.46
C GLY A 68 18.27 44.16 -20.94
N THR A 69 17.52 43.09 -21.32
CA THR A 69 17.50 42.62 -22.71
C THR A 69 16.78 43.58 -23.65
N GLY A 70 15.68 44.21 -23.22
CA GLY A 70 14.93 45.18 -24.01
C GLY A 70 15.72 46.48 -24.26
N ALA A 71 16.48 46.96 -23.26
CA ALA A 71 17.32 48.14 -23.43
C ALA A 71 18.49 47.92 -24.42
N SER A 72 19.10 46.70 -24.42
CA SER A 72 20.13 46.31 -25.37
C SER A 72 19.58 46.35 -26.80
N ILE A 73 18.51 45.59 -27.07
CA ILE A 73 17.89 45.52 -28.39
C ILE A 73 17.41 46.88 -28.89
N LEU A 74 16.82 47.70 -28.00
CA LEU A 74 16.34 49.03 -28.35
C LEU A 74 17.49 49.96 -28.73
N SER A 75 18.62 49.92 -27.99
CA SER A 75 19.82 50.67 -28.31
C SER A 75 20.39 50.36 -29.68
N ASP A 76 20.43 49.05 -30.03
CA ASP A 76 20.98 48.59 -31.31
C ASP A 76 20.03 48.87 -32.48
N ALA A 77 18.72 48.85 -32.25
CA ALA A 77 17.73 49.26 -33.24
C ALA A 77 17.81 50.76 -33.54
N PHE A 78 18.00 51.63 -32.54
CA PHE A 78 18.22 53.07 -32.75
C PHE A 78 19.55 53.39 -33.43
N ALA A 79 20.58 52.56 -33.20
CA ALA A 79 21.86 52.67 -33.88
C ALA A 79 21.84 52.15 -35.33
N GLY A 80 20.72 51.59 -35.78
CA GLY A 80 20.55 50.99 -37.11
C GLY A 80 21.31 49.66 -37.31
N LEU A 81 21.75 49.04 -36.21
CA LEU A 81 22.49 47.78 -36.22
C LEU A 81 21.59 46.58 -36.27
N GLN A 82 20.30 46.72 -35.88
CA GLN A 82 19.31 45.63 -35.85
C GLN A 82 17.94 46.07 -36.38
N LEU A 83 17.12 45.07 -36.73
CA LEU A 83 15.73 45.26 -37.18
C LEU A 83 14.80 45.52 -35.99
N TRP A 84 13.88 46.50 -36.13
CA TRP A 84 12.84 46.76 -35.12
C TRP A 84 11.97 45.56 -34.78
N GLY A 85 11.91 44.55 -35.69
CA GLY A 85 11.17 43.28 -35.47
C GLY A 85 11.69 42.47 -34.29
N GLU A 86 12.98 42.55 -33.96
CA GLU A 86 13.58 41.78 -32.87
C GLU A 86 13.08 42.24 -31.48
N LEU A 87 12.59 43.46 -31.37
CA LEU A 87 11.97 43.94 -30.13
C LEU A 87 10.73 43.13 -29.72
N PHE A 88 10.05 42.46 -30.67
CA PHE A 88 8.92 41.57 -30.36
C PHE A 88 9.33 40.28 -29.65
N GLU A 89 10.59 39.88 -29.64
CA GLU A 89 11.08 38.73 -28.93
C GLU A 89 10.94 38.88 -27.41
N VAL A 90 11.15 40.09 -26.85
CA VAL A 90 11.04 40.35 -25.42
C VAL A 90 9.62 40.06 -24.88
N PRO A 91 8.52 40.61 -25.45
CA PRO A 91 7.17 40.27 -24.98
C PRO A 91 6.81 38.80 -25.23
N LEU A 92 7.28 38.19 -26.32
CA LEU A 92 7.04 36.77 -26.61
C LEU A 92 7.67 35.86 -25.54
N MET A 93 8.96 36.05 -25.23
CA MET A 93 9.67 35.29 -24.22
C MET A 93 9.12 35.56 -22.82
N SER A 94 8.72 36.81 -22.53
CA SER A 94 8.02 37.15 -21.28
C SER A 94 6.70 36.38 -21.13
N ALA A 95 5.89 36.32 -22.18
CA ALA A 95 4.62 35.60 -22.18
C ALA A 95 4.84 34.09 -21.95
N MET A 96 5.85 33.51 -22.63
CA MET A 96 6.22 32.09 -22.42
C MET A 96 6.68 31.85 -20.98
N PHE A 97 7.51 32.71 -20.42
CA PHE A 97 7.95 32.60 -19.03
C PHE A 97 6.78 32.69 -18.04
N VAL A 98 5.88 33.68 -18.24
CA VAL A 98 4.67 33.82 -17.38
C VAL A 98 3.77 32.60 -17.46
N ALA A 99 3.56 32.05 -18.66
CA ALA A 99 2.78 30.82 -18.84
C ALA A 99 3.43 29.65 -18.09
N MET A 100 4.75 29.51 -18.17
CA MET A 100 5.49 28.47 -17.44
C MET A 100 5.42 28.69 -15.93
N VAL A 101 5.57 29.92 -15.43
CA VAL A 101 5.40 30.30 -14.02
C VAL A 101 4.01 29.89 -13.51
N TRP A 102 2.97 30.23 -14.27
CA TRP A 102 1.59 29.84 -13.94
C TRP A 102 1.42 28.32 -13.86
N HIS A 103 1.94 27.58 -14.85
CA HIS A 103 1.86 26.12 -14.88
C HIS A 103 2.64 25.48 -13.72
N ALA A 104 3.87 25.92 -13.46
CA ALA A 104 4.69 25.41 -12.36
C ALA A 104 4.04 25.63 -10.99
N ARG A 105 3.46 26.79 -10.76
CA ARG A 105 2.73 27.11 -9.52
C ARG A 105 1.47 26.27 -9.37
N ARG A 106 0.66 26.14 -10.43
CA ARG A 106 -0.53 25.31 -10.42
C ARG A 106 -0.20 23.86 -10.10
N ARG A 107 0.88 23.33 -10.72
CA ARG A 107 1.35 21.97 -10.43
C ARG A 107 1.80 21.81 -8.98
N LYS A 108 2.56 22.79 -8.46
CA LYS A 108 3.00 22.77 -7.06
C LYS A 108 1.80 22.80 -6.10
N GLN A 109 0.84 23.68 -6.32
CA GLN A 109 -0.39 23.76 -5.49
C GLN A 109 -1.17 22.44 -5.51
N ALA A 110 -1.31 21.81 -6.69
CA ALA A 110 -1.99 20.53 -6.80
C ALA A 110 -1.25 19.44 -6.01
N MET A 111 0.09 19.38 -6.09
CA MET A 111 0.89 18.44 -5.32
C MET A 111 0.80 18.68 -3.80
N ASP A 112 0.88 19.95 -3.36
CA ASP A 112 0.76 20.31 -1.95
C ASP A 112 -0.64 19.95 -1.41
N THR A 113 -1.71 20.11 -2.21
CA THR A 113 -3.07 19.69 -1.84
C THR A 113 -3.19 18.18 -1.73
N VAL A 114 -2.63 17.43 -2.69
CA VAL A 114 -2.64 15.95 -2.64
C VAL A 114 -1.88 15.45 -1.41
N ALA A 115 -0.72 16.05 -1.11
CA ALA A 115 0.07 15.69 0.08
C ALA A 115 -0.70 15.97 1.37
N SER A 116 -1.34 17.15 1.49
CA SER A 116 -2.14 17.49 2.68
C SER A 116 -3.35 16.58 2.88
N LEU A 117 -4.04 16.20 1.78
CA LEU A 117 -5.15 15.24 1.86
C LEU A 117 -4.68 13.83 2.25
N ALA A 118 -3.51 13.42 1.77
CA ALA A 118 -2.92 12.14 2.17
C ALA A 118 -2.56 12.12 3.67
N ASP A 119 -1.96 13.21 4.17
CA ASP A 119 -1.63 13.35 5.60
C ASP A 119 -2.90 13.37 6.48
N GLU A 120 -3.93 14.13 6.07
CA GLU A 120 -5.21 14.16 6.79
C GLU A 120 -5.85 12.76 6.84
N ARG A 121 -5.87 12.05 5.72
CA ARG A 121 -6.39 10.68 5.66
C ARG A 121 -5.60 9.73 6.56
N ALA A 122 -4.27 9.83 6.57
CA ALA A 122 -3.43 9.03 7.46
C ALA A 122 -3.70 9.30 8.94
N GLN A 123 -3.92 10.58 9.30
CA GLN A 123 -4.28 10.95 10.68
C GLN A 123 -5.66 10.40 11.09
N LEU A 124 -6.66 10.47 10.21
CA LEU A 124 -8.00 9.92 10.47
C LEU A 124 -7.95 8.41 10.69
N LEU A 125 -7.22 7.67 9.84
CA LEU A 125 -7.03 6.23 10.01
C LEU A 125 -6.33 5.89 11.33
N ALA A 126 -5.29 6.64 11.70
CA ALA A 126 -4.59 6.44 12.97
C ALA A 126 -5.48 6.76 14.20
N GLN A 127 -6.38 7.75 14.10
CA GLN A 127 -7.36 8.05 15.15
C GLN A 127 -8.39 6.94 15.28
N GLN A 128 -8.92 6.45 14.17
CA GLN A 128 -9.89 5.35 14.15
C GLN A 128 -9.30 4.08 14.80
N GLU A 129 -8.05 3.76 14.50
CA GLU A 129 -7.35 2.62 15.09
C GLU A 129 -7.19 2.77 16.61
N ARG A 130 -6.70 3.93 17.08
CA ARG A 130 -6.55 4.19 18.53
C ARG A 130 -7.88 4.08 19.26
N LEU A 131 -8.97 4.58 18.63
CA LEU A 131 -10.30 4.44 19.18
C LEU A 131 -10.69 2.97 19.32
N LEU A 132 -10.51 2.17 18.28
CA LEU A 132 -10.82 0.74 18.30
C LEU A 132 -9.99 -0.04 19.32
N GLN A 133 -8.68 0.27 19.43
CA GLN A 133 -7.81 -0.33 20.44
C GLN A 133 -8.28 0.01 21.87
N ASN A 134 -8.57 1.27 22.12
CA ASN A 134 -9.04 1.71 23.44
C ASN A 134 -10.40 1.07 23.77
N VAL A 135 -11.37 1.11 22.87
CA VAL A 135 -12.70 0.48 23.05
C VAL A 135 -12.54 -1.01 23.35
N SER A 136 -11.64 -1.70 22.66
CA SER A 136 -11.43 -3.13 22.90
C SER A 136 -10.82 -3.43 24.27
N HIS A 137 -9.86 -2.63 24.71
CA HIS A 137 -9.32 -2.77 26.06
C HIS A 137 -10.37 -2.47 27.13
N GLU A 138 -11.16 -1.41 26.92
CA GLU A 138 -12.25 -1.01 27.83
C GLU A 138 -13.41 -2.02 27.84
N LEU A 139 -13.66 -2.75 26.75
CA LEU A 139 -14.68 -3.81 26.69
C LEU A 139 -14.18 -5.14 27.26
N ARG A 140 -12.92 -5.51 27.06
CA ARG A 140 -12.36 -6.77 27.58
C ARG A 140 -12.43 -6.86 29.10
N THR A 141 -12.15 -5.76 29.78
CA THR A 141 -12.17 -5.72 31.25
C THR A 141 -13.54 -6.05 31.85
N PRO A 142 -14.67 -5.37 31.50
CA PRO A 142 -15.99 -5.70 32.05
C PRO A 142 -16.47 -7.10 31.63
N VAL A 143 -16.13 -7.57 30.45
CA VAL A 143 -16.46 -8.92 29.98
C VAL A 143 -15.75 -9.96 30.83
N THR A 144 -14.44 -9.79 31.10
CA THR A 144 -13.68 -10.68 31.99
C THR A 144 -14.24 -10.68 33.42
N ILE A 145 -14.63 -9.51 33.95
CA ILE A 145 -15.26 -9.41 35.27
C ILE A 145 -16.62 -10.13 35.30
N ALA A 146 -17.46 -9.93 34.28
CA ALA A 146 -18.77 -10.58 34.17
C ALA A 146 -18.62 -12.09 34.09
N ARG A 147 -17.64 -12.58 33.31
CA ARG A 147 -17.30 -14.02 33.22
C ARG A 147 -16.91 -14.59 34.59
N GLY A 148 -16.01 -13.89 35.31
CA GLY A 148 -15.60 -14.33 36.66
C GLY A 148 -16.77 -14.40 37.64
N HIS A 149 -17.71 -13.46 37.58
CA HIS A 149 -18.92 -13.53 38.41
C HIS A 149 -19.85 -14.69 38.02
N LEU A 150 -20.01 -14.99 36.74
CA LEU A 150 -20.77 -16.13 36.29
C LEU A 150 -20.12 -17.46 36.70
N GLU A 151 -18.79 -17.57 36.65
CA GLU A 151 -18.04 -18.75 37.13
C GLU A 151 -18.25 -18.99 38.63
N LEU A 152 -18.30 -17.92 39.44
CA LEU A 152 -18.62 -18.03 40.85
C LEU A 152 -20.08 -18.50 41.05
N LEU A 153 -21.02 -17.92 40.34
CA LEU A 153 -22.43 -18.32 40.39
C LEU A 153 -22.64 -19.79 39.95
N GLN A 154 -21.92 -20.27 38.95
CA GLN A 154 -21.95 -21.65 38.50
C GLN A 154 -21.46 -22.61 39.58
N ARG A 155 -20.41 -22.22 40.35
CA ARG A 155 -19.93 -22.99 41.51
C ARG A 155 -20.98 -23.12 42.62
N ASP A 156 -21.69 -22.00 42.88
CA ASP A 156 -22.67 -21.95 43.98
C ASP A 156 -24.01 -22.60 43.62
N LEU A 157 -24.48 -22.46 42.36
CA LEU A 157 -25.81 -22.87 41.90
C LEU A 157 -25.78 -24.18 41.08
N GLY A 158 -24.60 -24.69 40.72
CA GLY A 158 -24.41 -25.80 39.80
C GLY A 158 -24.71 -25.39 38.36
N ASP A 159 -24.63 -26.39 37.45
CA ASP A 159 -24.88 -26.17 36.04
C ASP A 159 -26.35 -25.75 35.80
N ARG A 160 -26.51 -24.59 35.19
CA ARG A 160 -27.80 -24.02 34.85
C ARG A 160 -27.79 -23.56 33.39
N PRO A 161 -28.77 -23.96 32.57
CA PRO A 161 -28.82 -23.58 31.14
C PRO A 161 -28.76 -22.05 30.90
N GLN A 162 -29.22 -21.25 31.87
CA GLN A 162 -29.16 -19.83 31.81
C GLN A 162 -27.74 -19.24 31.96
N LEU A 163 -26.89 -19.95 32.73
CA LEU A 163 -25.47 -19.59 32.87
C LEU A 163 -24.69 -19.94 31.60
N ASP A 164 -24.98 -21.09 30.99
CA ASP A 164 -24.37 -21.50 29.73
C ASP A 164 -24.65 -20.46 28.62
N VAL A 165 -25.91 -20.03 28.49
CA VAL A 165 -26.27 -18.96 27.54
C VAL A 165 -25.52 -17.66 27.82
N ALA A 166 -25.32 -17.29 29.10
CA ALA A 166 -24.58 -16.08 29.46
C ALA A 166 -23.08 -16.20 29.13
N PHE A 167 -22.47 -17.37 29.35
CA PHE A 167 -21.08 -17.65 28.97
C PHE A 167 -20.90 -17.59 27.45
N ASP A 168 -21.83 -18.17 26.69
CA ASP A 168 -21.81 -18.15 25.23
C ASP A 168 -21.87 -16.71 24.70
N GLU A 169 -22.75 -15.89 25.26
CA GLU A 169 -22.89 -14.49 24.82
C GLU A 169 -21.68 -13.63 25.18
N LEU A 170 -21.04 -13.84 26.35
CA LEU A 170 -19.79 -13.19 26.71
C LEU A 170 -18.65 -13.60 25.77
N SER A 171 -18.52 -14.90 25.48
CA SER A 171 -17.52 -15.41 24.53
C SER A 171 -17.72 -14.83 23.15
N ARG A 172 -18.99 -14.66 22.73
CA ARG A 172 -19.33 -14.00 21.48
C ARG A 172 -18.91 -12.52 21.44
N ILE A 173 -19.11 -11.79 22.54
CA ILE A 173 -18.67 -10.37 22.65
C ILE A 173 -17.13 -10.30 22.55
N GLU A 174 -16.41 -11.18 23.25
CA GLU A 174 -14.94 -11.25 23.15
C GLU A 174 -14.48 -11.49 21.72
N GLN A 175 -15.07 -12.45 21.01
CA GLN A 175 -14.76 -12.71 19.60
C GLN A 175 -15.04 -11.51 18.69
N ILE A 176 -16.15 -10.79 18.89
CA ILE A 176 -16.46 -9.59 18.11
C ILE A 176 -15.41 -8.51 18.31
N VAL A 177 -15.02 -8.27 19.55
CA VAL A 177 -14.00 -7.26 19.91
C VAL A 177 -12.65 -7.62 19.29
N ASP A 178 -12.23 -8.88 19.40
CA ASP A 178 -10.95 -9.34 18.84
C ASP A 178 -10.95 -9.26 17.30
N ARG A 179 -12.07 -9.60 16.65
CA ARG A 179 -12.24 -9.48 15.19
C ARG A 179 -12.25 -8.02 14.71
N LEU A 180 -12.85 -7.11 15.46
CA LEU A 180 -12.80 -5.67 15.15
C LEU A 180 -11.37 -5.12 15.21
N LEU A 181 -10.61 -5.52 16.26
CA LEU A 181 -9.21 -5.16 16.38
C LEU A 181 -8.35 -5.71 15.24
N LEU A 182 -8.57 -6.97 14.89
CA LEU A 182 -7.86 -7.64 13.82
C LEU A 182 -8.12 -6.94 12.48
N LEU A 183 -9.38 -6.58 12.20
CA LEU A 183 -9.76 -5.83 11.01
C LEU A 183 -9.11 -4.46 10.98
N ALA A 184 -9.12 -3.72 12.09
CA ALA A 184 -8.49 -2.40 12.19
C ALA A 184 -6.97 -2.44 11.96
N ARG A 185 -6.30 -3.53 12.35
CA ARG A 185 -4.87 -3.75 12.07
C ARG A 185 -4.64 -4.10 10.60
N ALA A 186 -5.49 -4.96 10.02
CA ALA A 186 -5.35 -5.42 8.64
C ALA A 186 -5.55 -4.31 7.59
N GLU A 187 -6.12 -3.17 7.97
CA GLU A 187 -6.27 -1.99 7.10
C GLU A 187 -5.02 -1.12 6.99
N ARG A 188 -3.98 -1.41 7.77
CA ARG A 188 -2.69 -0.70 7.68
C ARG A 188 -1.80 -1.37 6.64
N SER A 189 -1.03 -0.55 5.93
CA SER A 189 -0.08 -1.04 4.93
C SER A 189 1.24 -1.59 5.52
N ASP A 190 1.52 -1.34 6.81
CA ASP A 190 2.81 -1.57 7.45
C ASP A 190 2.80 -2.62 8.59
N PHE A 191 1.69 -3.36 8.75
CA PHE A 191 1.53 -4.30 9.86
C PHE A 191 2.08 -5.70 9.58
N LEU A 192 2.32 -6.05 8.31
CA LEU A 192 2.76 -7.38 7.92
C LEU A 192 4.26 -7.60 8.18
N GLN A 193 4.58 -8.73 8.79
CA GLN A 193 5.93 -9.27 8.87
C GLN A 193 6.09 -10.38 7.84
N LEU A 194 6.40 -9.98 6.60
CA LEU A 194 6.49 -10.91 5.48
C LEU A 194 7.68 -11.85 5.64
N GLY A 195 7.44 -13.14 5.46
CA GLY A 195 8.41 -14.22 5.45
C GLY A 195 8.07 -15.26 4.38
N GLN A 196 8.93 -16.28 4.22
CA GLN A 196 8.66 -17.38 3.31
C GLN A 196 7.83 -18.46 4.01
N VAL A 197 6.58 -18.64 3.59
CA VAL A 197 5.65 -19.64 4.12
C VAL A 197 5.56 -20.80 3.13
N ARG A 198 6.01 -22.00 3.53
CA ARG A 198 5.86 -23.22 2.74
C ARG A 198 4.43 -23.73 2.86
N LEU A 199 3.70 -23.78 1.74
CA LEU A 199 2.26 -24.06 1.74
C LEU A 199 1.91 -25.48 2.19
N VAL A 200 2.67 -26.49 1.79
CA VAL A 200 2.37 -27.88 2.16
C VAL A 200 2.32 -28.05 3.68
N PRO A 201 3.39 -27.83 4.46
CA PRO A 201 3.34 -28.02 5.90
C PRO A 201 2.36 -27.07 6.60
N PHE A 202 2.20 -25.85 6.10
CA PHE A 202 1.29 -24.86 6.65
C PHE A 202 -0.19 -25.29 6.54
N LEU A 203 -0.59 -25.80 5.37
CA LEU A 203 -1.96 -26.26 5.14
C LEU A 203 -2.23 -27.60 5.82
N GLU A 204 -1.25 -28.51 5.86
CA GLU A 204 -1.36 -29.78 6.61
C GLU A 204 -1.56 -29.53 8.11
N GLU A 205 -0.78 -28.63 8.72
CA GLU A 205 -0.94 -28.26 10.13
C GLU A 205 -2.32 -27.66 10.40
N THR A 206 -2.77 -26.74 9.52
CA THR A 206 -4.09 -26.11 9.64
C THR A 206 -5.20 -27.16 9.53
N PHE A 207 -5.10 -28.07 8.57
CA PHE A 207 -6.03 -29.18 8.38
C PHE A 207 -6.11 -30.08 9.62
N MET A 208 -4.97 -30.55 10.15
CA MET A 208 -4.93 -31.44 11.31
C MET A 208 -5.57 -30.78 12.54
N ARG A 209 -5.26 -29.51 12.79
CA ARG A 209 -5.83 -28.77 13.91
C ARG A 209 -7.36 -28.67 13.85
N TRP A 210 -7.91 -28.39 12.68
CA TRP A 210 -9.37 -28.27 12.51
C TRP A 210 -10.07 -29.63 12.50
N ALA A 211 -9.41 -30.65 11.99
CA ALA A 211 -9.95 -32.02 12.01
C ALA A 211 -10.14 -32.56 13.44
N GLU A 212 -9.33 -32.10 14.41
CA GLU A 212 -9.48 -32.46 15.82
C GLU A 212 -10.63 -31.71 16.52
N VAL A 213 -10.95 -30.48 16.04
CA VAL A 213 -11.90 -29.59 16.73
C VAL A 213 -13.34 -29.76 16.26
N ALA A 214 -13.56 -30.05 14.98
CA ALA A 214 -14.91 -30.12 14.42
C ALA A 214 -15.19 -31.44 13.72
N PRO A 215 -16.33 -32.15 14.03
CA PRO A 215 -16.71 -33.44 13.43
C PRO A 215 -17.24 -33.23 12.00
N ARG A 216 -16.34 -33.00 11.05
CA ARG A 216 -16.63 -32.83 9.62
C ARG A 216 -15.94 -33.89 8.79
N GLY A 217 -16.40 -34.08 7.56
CA GLY A 217 -15.75 -34.94 6.56
C GLY A 217 -14.54 -34.22 5.95
N TRP A 218 -13.45 -34.10 6.72
CA TRP A 218 -12.26 -33.36 6.31
C TRP A 218 -11.55 -34.04 5.13
N HIS A 219 -11.23 -33.25 4.11
CA HIS A 219 -10.50 -33.70 2.94
C HIS A 219 -9.36 -32.71 2.60
N LEU A 220 -8.15 -33.24 2.52
CA LEU A 220 -7.00 -32.51 2.03
C LEU A 220 -6.85 -32.81 0.54
N GLY A 221 -7.16 -31.82 -0.30
CA GLY A 221 -7.00 -31.93 -1.75
C GLY A 221 -5.55 -31.80 -2.19
N GLN A 222 -5.36 -31.56 -3.47
CA GLN A 222 -4.01 -31.32 -4.00
C GLN A 222 -3.46 -30.01 -3.45
N ILE A 223 -2.22 -30.01 -2.98
CA ILE A 223 -1.48 -28.82 -2.55
C ILE A 223 -0.22 -28.71 -3.42
N VAL A 224 -0.07 -27.59 -4.10
CA VAL A 224 1.15 -27.25 -4.85
C VAL A 224 2.30 -26.99 -3.87
N ASP A 225 3.47 -27.64 -4.09
CA ASP A 225 4.66 -27.44 -3.25
C ASP A 225 5.40 -26.18 -3.65
N VAL A 226 4.99 -25.06 -3.07
CA VAL A 226 5.59 -23.73 -3.27
C VAL A 226 5.70 -23.00 -1.93
N ALA A 227 6.60 -22.02 -1.88
CA ALA A 227 6.63 -21.03 -0.81
C ALA A 227 6.05 -19.71 -1.31
N VAL A 228 5.30 -19.04 -0.44
CA VAL A 228 4.73 -17.71 -0.71
C VAL A 228 5.34 -16.69 0.26
N THR A 229 5.52 -15.47 -0.21
CA THR A 229 5.92 -14.35 0.65
C THR A 229 4.69 -13.81 1.37
N ALA A 230 4.52 -14.20 2.63
CA ALA A 230 3.36 -13.84 3.44
C ALA A 230 3.73 -13.69 4.92
N ASP A 231 2.88 -13.02 5.68
CA ASP A 231 2.89 -13.09 7.15
C ASP A 231 2.11 -14.33 7.58
N GLU A 232 2.82 -15.31 8.14
CA GLU A 232 2.23 -16.60 8.53
C GLU A 232 1.08 -16.44 9.53
N THR A 233 1.20 -15.52 10.49
CA THR A 233 0.19 -15.29 11.52
C THR A 233 -1.11 -14.78 10.91
N TRP A 234 -1.01 -13.81 10.00
CA TRP A 234 -2.17 -13.24 9.34
C TRP A 234 -2.76 -14.19 8.29
N LEU A 235 -1.93 -14.94 7.58
CA LEU A 235 -2.40 -15.96 6.64
C LEU A 235 -3.18 -17.07 7.38
N ARG A 236 -2.69 -17.48 8.54
CA ARG A 236 -3.37 -18.44 9.43
C ARG A 236 -4.73 -17.89 9.87
N ALA A 237 -4.79 -16.63 10.31
CA ALA A 237 -6.03 -15.98 10.71
C ALA A 237 -7.07 -15.91 9.57
N ALA A 238 -6.62 -15.67 8.33
CA ALA A 238 -7.49 -15.66 7.16
C ALA A 238 -8.05 -17.06 6.87
N LEU A 239 -7.22 -18.10 6.91
CA LEU A 239 -7.66 -19.48 6.69
C LEU A 239 -8.59 -19.96 7.81
N ASP A 240 -8.27 -19.63 9.06
CA ASP A 240 -9.13 -19.98 10.20
C ASP A 240 -10.52 -19.35 10.04
N ALA A 241 -10.62 -18.10 9.59
CA ALA A 241 -11.88 -17.43 9.33
C ALA A 241 -12.69 -18.09 8.19
N LEU A 242 -12.01 -18.56 7.12
CA LEU A 242 -12.66 -19.29 6.02
C LEU A 242 -13.15 -20.67 6.47
N ILE A 243 -12.33 -21.39 7.22
CA ILE A 243 -12.67 -22.73 7.71
C ILE A 243 -13.78 -22.64 8.77
N GLU A 244 -13.72 -21.67 9.68
CA GLU A 244 -14.77 -21.42 10.66
C GLU A 244 -16.11 -21.13 9.97
N ASN A 245 -16.08 -20.34 8.90
CA ASN A 245 -17.26 -20.11 8.07
C ASN A 245 -17.78 -21.43 7.46
N ALA A 246 -16.91 -22.27 6.90
CA ALA A 246 -17.31 -23.57 6.37
C ALA A 246 -17.92 -24.48 7.45
N VAL A 247 -17.31 -24.54 8.64
CA VAL A 247 -17.85 -25.32 9.78
C VAL A 247 -19.21 -24.78 10.24
N GLN A 248 -19.38 -23.46 10.28
CA GLN A 248 -20.62 -22.83 10.72
C GLN A 248 -21.82 -23.13 9.80
N TYR A 249 -21.57 -23.24 8.49
CA TYR A 249 -22.63 -23.42 7.48
C TYR A 249 -22.77 -24.85 6.96
N THR A 250 -22.05 -25.82 7.56
CA THR A 250 -22.15 -27.23 7.28
C THR A 250 -22.75 -27.99 8.46
N ASP A 251 -23.42 -29.11 8.19
CA ASP A 251 -23.85 -30.06 9.21
C ASP A 251 -22.70 -31.03 9.55
N ASP A 252 -22.87 -31.81 10.65
CA ASP A 252 -21.88 -32.79 11.05
C ASP A 252 -21.61 -33.79 9.92
N TYR A 253 -20.35 -34.15 9.77
CA TYR A 253 -19.85 -35.06 8.72
C TYR A 253 -19.96 -34.55 7.29
N ALA A 254 -20.49 -33.35 7.04
CA ALA A 254 -20.42 -32.72 5.72
C ALA A 254 -18.96 -32.50 5.30
N ARG A 255 -18.71 -32.62 3.99
CA ARG A 255 -17.34 -32.48 3.46
C ARG A 255 -16.86 -31.04 3.50
N ILE A 256 -15.65 -30.85 4.03
CA ILE A 256 -14.87 -29.62 3.92
C ILE A 256 -13.53 -29.99 3.29
N GLU A 257 -13.18 -29.33 2.19
CA GLU A 257 -11.95 -29.59 1.44
C GLU A 257 -11.04 -28.37 1.46
N LEU A 258 -9.78 -28.58 1.83
CA LEU A 258 -8.70 -27.60 1.76
C LEU A 258 -7.73 -28.00 0.66
N SER A 259 -7.43 -27.07 -0.29
CA SER A 259 -6.52 -27.34 -1.40
C SER A 259 -5.75 -26.09 -1.78
N ALA A 260 -4.65 -26.24 -2.57
CA ALA A 260 -3.92 -25.11 -3.13
C ALA A 260 -3.38 -25.46 -4.52
N ARG A 261 -3.55 -24.54 -5.46
CA ARG A 261 -3.06 -24.68 -6.83
C ARG A 261 -2.25 -23.46 -7.27
N GLY A 262 -1.28 -23.66 -8.13
CA GLY A 262 -0.54 -22.57 -8.77
C GLY A 262 -1.29 -22.07 -10.00
N GLU A 263 -1.35 -20.76 -10.19
CA GLU A 263 -1.88 -20.10 -11.38
C GLU A 263 -0.88 -19.04 -11.85
N SER A 264 -0.22 -19.26 -12.97
CA SER A 264 0.74 -18.32 -13.61
C SER A 264 1.68 -17.57 -12.64
N HIS A 265 1.20 -16.50 -12.01
CA HIS A 265 1.95 -15.65 -11.09
C HIS A 265 1.40 -15.65 -9.67
N ASP A 266 0.36 -16.43 -9.41
CA ASP A 266 -0.34 -16.49 -8.14
C ASP A 266 -0.45 -17.93 -7.63
N VAL A 267 -0.66 -18.07 -6.34
CA VAL A 267 -1.18 -19.29 -5.74
C VAL A 267 -2.60 -19.04 -5.27
N VAL A 268 -3.46 -20.01 -5.46
CA VAL A 268 -4.85 -19.99 -5.00
C VAL A 268 -5.03 -21.06 -3.95
N ILE A 269 -5.31 -20.65 -2.71
CA ILE A 269 -5.71 -21.52 -1.62
C ILE A 269 -7.22 -21.55 -1.60
N ALA A 270 -7.81 -22.74 -1.62
CA ALA A 270 -9.24 -22.94 -1.72
C ALA A 270 -9.80 -23.70 -0.51
N VAL A 271 -10.90 -23.18 0.04
CA VAL A 271 -11.73 -23.84 1.04
C VAL A 271 -13.10 -24.10 0.40
N ALA A 272 -13.44 -25.36 0.21
CA ALA A 272 -14.72 -25.78 -0.35
C ALA A 272 -15.53 -26.53 0.71
N ASP A 273 -16.82 -26.26 0.79
CA ASP A 273 -17.75 -26.92 1.71
C ASP A 273 -18.97 -27.49 0.99
N GLU A 274 -19.65 -28.44 1.63
CA GLU A 274 -20.93 -28.99 1.20
C GLU A 274 -22.09 -28.49 2.07
N GLY A 275 -22.05 -27.21 2.45
CA GLY A 275 -23.08 -26.56 3.26
C GLY A 275 -24.26 -26.05 2.47
N GLN A 276 -24.96 -25.08 3.03
CA GLN A 276 -26.18 -24.49 2.45
C GLN A 276 -25.93 -23.67 1.17
N GLY A 277 -24.65 -23.40 0.85
CA GLY A 277 -24.27 -22.53 -0.27
C GLY A 277 -24.48 -21.04 0.02
N ILE A 278 -24.18 -20.23 -0.98
CA ILE A 278 -24.29 -18.78 -0.92
C ILE A 278 -25.34 -18.34 -1.94
N ASP A 279 -26.27 -17.46 -1.53
CA ASP A 279 -27.20 -16.82 -2.45
C ASP A 279 -26.39 -15.99 -3.49
N PRO A 280 -26.56 -16.23 -4.80
CA PRO A 280 -25.87 -15.46 -5.83
C PRO A 280 -26.05 -13.94 -5.69
N ALA A 281 -27.20 -13.47 -5.18
CA ALA A 281 -27.44 -12.06 -4.95
C ALA A 281 -26.58 -11.49 -3.81
N ALA A 282 -26.15 -12.32 -2.87
CA ALA A 282 -25.32 -11.92 -1.73
C ALA A 282 -23.82 -11.95 -2.04
N LEU A 283 -23.35 -12.63 -3.10
CA LEU A 283 -21.93 -12.86 -3.40
C LEU A 283 -21.11 -11.56 -3.45
N SER A 284 -21.68 -10.45 -3.93
CA SER A 284 -20.99 -9.16 -4.01
C SER A 284 -20.82 -8.46 -2.66
N GLN A 285 -21.59 -8.85 -1.65
CA GLN A 285 -21.65 -8.17 -0.35
C GLN A 285 -21.13 -9.00 0.82
N ILE A 286 -20.87 -10.31 0.64
CA ILE A 286 -20.48 -11.19 1.74
C ILE A 286 -19.14 -10.82 2.39
N PHE A 287 -18.29 -10.06 1.70
CA PHE A 287 -17.02 -9.53 2.20
C PHE A 287 -17.16 -8.15 2.88
N GLU A 288 -18.36 -7.54 2.83
CA GLU A 288 -18.62 -6.30 3.56
C GLU A 288 -18.72 -6.57 5.07
N ARG A 289 -18.39 -5.55 5.86
CA ARG A 289 -18.46 -5.64 7.32
C ARG A 289 -19.91 -5.82 7.75
N PHE A 290 -20.14 -6.73 8.70
CA PHE A 290 -21.46 -7.06 9.24
C PHE A 290 -22.44 -7.63 8.19
N ALA A 291 -21.94 -8.03 7.02
CA ALA A 291 -22.76 -8.73 6.03
C ALA A 291 -23.26 -10.06 6.60
N ARG A 292 -24.58 -10.27 6.54
CA ARG A 292 -25.23 -11.51 6.96
C ARG A 292 -26.34 -11.82 5.97
N SER A 293 -26.46 -13.07 5.55
CA SER A 293 -27.61 -13.53 4.77
C SER A 293 -28.87 -13.52 5.65
N ASP A 294 -30.03 -13.26 5.06
CA ASP A 294 -31.32 -13.27 5.80
C ASP A 294 -31.59 -14.63 6.45
N MET A 295 -31.08 -15.72 5.88
CA MET A 295 -31.13 -17.07 6.43
C MET A 295 -30.30 -17.26 7.70
N SER A 296 -29.21 -16.48 7.87
CA SER A 296 -28.36 -16.56 9.09
C SER A 296 -28.90 -15.73 10.26
N ARG A 297 -29.88 -14.86 10.03
CA ARG A 297 -30.53 -14.06 11.08
C ARG A 297 -31.36 -14.88 12.05
N THR A 298 -31.83 -16.04 11.62
CA THR A 298 -32.71 -16.92 12.40
C THR A 298 -31.98 -17.93 13.28
N ARG A 299 -30.67 -18.17 13.06
CA ARG A 299 -29.85 -19.04 13.90
C ARG A 299 -29.15 -18.23 15.00
N ARG A 300 -29.37 -18.63 16.27
CA ARG A 300 -28.69 -18.05 17.46
C ARG A 300 -27.16 -18.17 17.43
N GLU A 301 -26.62 -19.07 16.62
CA GLU A 301 -25.20 -19.39 16.51
C GLU A 301 -24.47 -18.61 15.40
N GLY A 302 -25.12 -17.66 14.73
CA GLY A 302 -24.54 -16.90 13.63
C GLY A 302 -23.44 -15.94 14.09
N GLY A 303 -22.27 -15.98 13.46
CA GLY A 303 -21.13 -15.08 13.69
C GLY A 303 -21.47 -13.59 13.46
N ALA A 304 -20.56 -12.70 13.87
CA ALA A 304 -20.73 -11.23 13.79
C ALA A 304 -20.70 -10.65 12.37
N GLY A 305 -20.51 -11.47 11.32
CA GLY A 305 -20.37 -10.97 9.94
C GLY A 305 -19.05 -10.22 9.68
N LEU A 306 -18.02 -10.52 10.46
CA LEU A 306 -16.70 -9.89 10.35
C LEU A 306 -15.64 -10.82 9.74
N GLY A 307 -15.85 -12.15 9.76
CA GLY A 307 -14.84 -13.12 9.34
C GLY A 307 -14.39 -12.92 7.89
N LEU A 308 -15.31 -12.87 6.94
CA LEU A 308 -14.98 -12.69 5.52
C LEU A 308 -14.41 -11.29 5.21
N ALA A 309 -14.84 -10.25 5.92
CA ALA A 309 -14.23 -8.92 5.81
C ALA A 309 -12.76 -8.90 6.27
N ILE A 310 -12.42 -9.71 7.28
CA ILE A 310 -11.05 -9.91 7.75
C ILE A 310 -10.23 -10.62 6.67
N VAL A 311 -10.77 -11.68 6.07
CA VAL A 311 -10.07 -12.40 4.97
C VAL A 311 -9.76 -11.46 3.82
N ASP A 312 -10.72 -10.65 3.39
CA ASP A 312 -10.54 -9.68 2.32
C ASP A 312 -9.47 -8.62 2.67
N ALA A 313 -9.49 -8.09 3.89
CA ALA A 313 -8.48 -7.13 4.35
C ALA A 313 -7.07 -7.75 4.38
N ILE A 314 -6.93 -8.98 4.86
CA ILE A 314 -5.65 -9.71 4.89
C ILE A 314 -5.18 -10.03 3.46
N ALA A 315 -6.06 -10.50 2.59
CA ALA A 315 -5.74 -10.78 1.19
C ALA A 315 -5.18 -9.54 0.49
N ARG A 316 -5.88 -8.40 0.60
CA ARG A 316 -5.42 -7.12 0.03
C ARG A 316 -4.10 -6.64 0.61
N ALA A 317 -3.89 -6.80 1.90
CA ALA A 317 -2.63 -6.41 2.53
C ALA A 317 -1.44 -7.22 1.99
N HIS A 318 -1.66 -8.49 1.62
CA HIS A 318 -0.67 -9.33 0.94
C HIS A 318 -0.58 -9.09 -0.57
N GLY A 319 -1.26 -8.07 -1.12
CA GLY A 319 -1.30 -7.80 -2.55
C GLY A 319 -2.15 -8.79 -3.36
N GLY A 320 -2.94 -9.60 -2.68
CA GLY A 320 -3.82 -10.62 -3.24
C GLY A 320 -5.29 -10.22 -3.25
N SER A 321 -6.16 -11.23 -3.37
CA SER A 321 -7.62 -11.06 -3.35
C SER A 321 -8.30 -12.32 -2.81
N VAL A 322 -9.57 -12.18 -2.40
CA VAL A 322 -10.43 -13.32 -2.05
C VAL A 322 -11.69 -13.27 -2.90
N THR A 323 -12.15 -14.44 -3.31
CA THR A 323 -13.39 -14.61 -4.08
C THR A 323 -14.23 -15.73 -3.47
N ALA A 324 -15.52 -15.69 -3.75
CA ALA A 324 -16.45 -16.77 -3.38
C ALA A 324 -17.30 -17.15 -4.58
N ALA A 325 -17.62 -18.42 -4.67
CA ALA A 325 -18.49 -18.96 -5.69
C ALA A 325 -19.51 -19.91 -5.08
N ALA A 326 -20.75 -19.82 -5.55
CA ALA A 326 -21.76 -20.84 -5.26
C ALA A 326 -21.44 -22.11 -6.04
N ARG A 327 -21.59 -23.27 -5.39
CA ARG A 327 -21.47 -24.61 -5.99
C ARG A 327 -22.84 -25.25 -6.09
N PRO A 328 -23.01 -26.32 -6.88
CA PRO A 328 -24.24 -27.11 -6.87
C PRO A 328 -24.62 -27.61 -5.48
N VAL A 329 -23.62 -27.91 -4.64
CA VAL A 329 -23.75 -28.19 -3.21
C VAL A 329 -22.67 -27.38 -2.50
N GLY A 330 -23.06 -26.51 -1.57
CA GLY A 330 -22.16 -25.71 -0.75
C GLY A 330 -21.53 -24.50 -1.44
N SER A 331 -20.36 -24.12 -0.94
CA SER A 331 -19.62 -22.94 -1.35
C SER A 331 -18.15 -23.23 -1.65
N LEU A 332 -17.52 -22.32 -2.37
CA LEU A 332 -16.09 -22.31 -2.63
C LEU A 332 -15.54 -20.90 -2.33
N PHE A 333 -14.58 -20.84 -1.45
CA PHE A 333 -13.82 -19.62 -1.17
C PHE A 333 -12.39 -19.80 -1.68
N GLU A 334 -11.87 -18.80 -2.41
CA GLU A 334 -10.55 -18.84 -2.99
C GLU A 334 -9.75 -17.61 -2.55
N LEU A 335 -8.68 -17.85 -1.80
CA LEU A 335 -7.70 -16.85 -1.41
C LEU A 335 -6.54 -16.89 -2.41
N ARG A 336 -6.36 -15.82 -3.16
CA ARG A 336 -5.32 -15.64 -4.16
C ARG A 336 -4.21 -14.79 -3.61
N LEU A 337 -2.97 -15.29 -3.67
CA LEU A 337 -1.77 -14.59 -3.22
C LEU A 337 -0.73 -14.55 -4.35
N PRO A 338 -0.02 -13.42 -4.55
CA PRO A 338 1.02 -13.34 -5.56
C PRO A 338 2.19 -14.28 -5.20
N LEU A 339 2.63 -15.05 -6.19
CA LEU A 339 3.92 -15.74 -6.14
C LEU A 339 4.97 -14.69 -6.51
N GLU A 340 5.76 -14.25 -5.54
CA GLU A 340 6.93 -13.45 -5.86
C GLU A 340 7.83 -14.30 -6.75
N GLN A 341 8.02 -13.89 -8.01
CA GLN A 341 9.06 -14.48 -8.85
C GLN A 341 10.36 -14.27 -8.08
N ALA A 342 10.93 -15.34 -7.56
CA ALA A 342 12.30 -15.30 -7.05
C ALA A 342 13.11 -14.54 -8.08
N ARG A 343 13.71 -13.41 -7.71
CA ARG A 343 14.64 -12.66 -8.57
C ARG A 343 15.68 -13.65 -9.01
N MET A 344 15.50 -14.26 -10.18
CA MET A 344 16.53 -14.92 -10.94
C MET A 344 17.48 -13.82 -11.44
N GLY A 345 18.41 -13.43 -10.59
CA GLY A 345 19.28 -12.32 -10.93
C GLY A 345 20.22 -11.91 -9.82
N GLU A 346 20.68 -12.85 -9.03
CA GLU A 346 21.96 -12.66 -8.34
C GLU A 346 22.91 -13.73 -8.87
N THR A 347 23.55 -13.35 -9.97
CA THR A 347 24.69 -14.00 -10.58
C THR A 347 25.64 -14.46 -9.47
N ALA A 348 25.67 -15.76 -9.23
CA ALA A 348 26.82 -16.38 -8.61
C ALA A 348 28.03 -16.02 -9.50
N GLN A 349 28.83 -15.07 -9.03
CA GLN A 349 30.20 -14.91 -9.55
C GLN A 349 30.90 -16.27 -9.41
N PRO A 350 31.44 -16.83 -10.50
CA PRO A 350 32.27 -18.00 -10.36
C PRO A 350 33.50 -17.59 -9.52
N ALA A 351 33.70 -18.30 -8.43
CA ALA A 351 34.91 -18.20 -7.67
C ALA A 351 36.06 -18.68 -8.59
N GLU A 352 36.76 -17.75 -9.21
CA GLU A 352 38.11 -17.96 -9.71
C GLU A 352 39.05 -18.00 -8.50
N ASP A 353 39.33 -19.19 -8.03
CA ASP A 353 40.57 -19.49 -7.34
C ASP A 353 40.94 -20.93 -7.68
N GLY A 354 41.63 -21.05 -8.80
CA GLY A 354 42.35 -22.21 -9.20
C GLY A 354 43.60 -22.39 -8.31
N VAL A 355 43.48 -23.22 -7.30
CA VAL A 355 44.67 -23.82 -6.68
C VAL A 355 45.05 -25.05 -7.50
N VAL A 356 46.00 -24.88 -8.38
CA VAL A 356 46.74 -25.99 -9.02
C VAL A 356 47.58 -26.62 -7.94
N VAL A 357 47.19 -27.79 -7.46
CA VAL A 357 48.09 -28.67 -6.70
C VAL A 357 48.81 -29.58 -7.69
N ASP A 358 50.05 -29.26 -7.94
CA ASP A 358 51.00 -30.08 -8.67
C ASP A 358 51.25 -31.37 -7.87
N ALA A 359 50.78 -32.49 -8.38
CA ALA A 359 51.05 -33.82 -7.80
C ALA A 359 52.25 -34.41 -8.46
N ASP A 360 53.35 -34.38 -7.75
CA ASP A 360 54.64 -35.10 -8.07
C ASP A 360 54.41 -36.62 -7.93
N PRO A 361 54.60 -37.41 -9.01
CA PRO A 361 54.45 -38.87 -8.97
C PRO A 361 55.78 -39.58 -8.67
N ALA A 362 56.34 -39.45 -7.47
CA ALA A 362 57.50 -40.26 -7.06
C ALA A 362 57.51 -40.49 -5.54
N SER A 363 56.70 -41.44 -5.06
CA SER A 363 57.01 -42.15 -3.80
C SER A 363 56.09 -43.37 -3.60
N ILE A 364 56.28 -44.40 -4.45
CA ILE A 364 55.88 -45.77 -4.08
C ILE A 364 57.15 -46.59 -4.18
N ALA A 365 57.81 -46.82 -3.04
CA ALA A 365 58.68 -48.00 -2.80
C ALA A 365 59.00 -48.05 -1.30
N VAL A 366 58.54 -49.07 -0.67
CA VAL A 366 58.84 -49.99 0.40
C VAL A 366 57.73 -50.16 1.36
#